data_c5b3fd46b3db30575b799a32a7232cf9
#
_entry.id   c5b3fd46b3db30575b799a32a7232cf9
#
_cell.length_a   1.000
_cell.length_b   1.000
_cell.length_c   1.000
_cell.angle_alpha   90.00
_cell.angle_beta   90.00
_cell.angle_gamma   90.00
#
_symmetry.space_group_name_H-M   'P 1'
#
loop_
_entity.id
_entity.type
_entity.pdbx_description
1 polymer ?
#
loop_
_entity_poly.entity_id
_entity_poly.type
_entity_poly.pdbx_seq_one_letter_code
_entity_poly.pdbx_strand_id
1 'polypeptide(L)'
;MDDSIFNEFRLTVAEKNLHVYGAHVEKKSGDCATHFWRSDDPVCLYSASKTFTSLAVGMCRDDGKLRLSDKVIDFFPEFRDAAAPGSDAITIRDLLHMASGKLEFWFGPLDDEKQTKDWAELFFRVPVTRKPGECFHYSNACTYMLGRVVEKVTGRNERDFLVPRLFAPLGIENPQWHTDPAGHTLAASQLHLTLDEFSRLGRLLLHDGESGGKQLVSADYLKDLRSDTVDNSANSGDPESAAGYGYQVWRCTAPGTYRADGMYGQFCILLPEREAAVTVTSHEERCANDIIRAVLHDIAPRL
;
A
#
# COMPACT_ATOMS: atom_id res chain seq x y z
N MET A 1 -6.97 -20.59 -16.91
CA MET A 1 -6.03 -19.79 -17.77
C MET A 1 -4.75 -20.61 -17.93
N ASP A 2 -4.09 -20.61 -19.08
CA ASP A 2 -2.82 -21.30 -19.25
C ASP A 2 -1.62 -20.32 -19.21
N ASP A 3 -0.39 -20.87 -19.14
CA ASP A 3 0.85 -20.09 -19.01
C ASP A 3 1.17 -19.21 -20.24
N SER A 4 0.49 -19.43 -21.37
CA SER A 4 0.70 -18.65 -22.60
C SER A 4 0.35 -17.16 -22.45
N ILE A 5 -0.43 -16.81 -21.44
CA ILE A 5 -0.73 -15.41 -21.07
C ILE A 5 0.56 -14.60 -20.81
N PHE A 6 1.63 -15.28 -20.36
CA PHE A 6 2.91 -14.64 -20.04
C PHE A 6 3.90 -14.62 -21.20
N ASN A 7 3.60 -15.15 -22.39
CA ASN A 7 4.62 -15.33 -23.44
C ASN A 7 5.31 -14.02 -23.82
N GLU A 8 4.56 -12.94 -24.12
CA GLU A 8 5.15 -11.64 -24.47
C GLU A 8 5.84 -10.99 -23.25
N PHE A 9 5.21 -11.08 -22.09
CA PHE A 9 5.79 -10.57 -20.85
C PHE A 9 7.16 -11.22 -20.56
N ARG A 10 7.27 -12.53 -20.78
CA ARG A 10 8.54 -13.28 -20.63
C ARG A 10 9.61 -12.81 -21.62
N LEU A 11 9.22 -12.51 -22.88
CA LEU A 11 10.13 -11.94 -23.86
C LEU A 11 10.60 -10.56 -23.43
N THR A 12 9.70 -9.68 -23.02
CA THR A 12 10.04 -8.34 -22.51
C THR A 12 10.96 -8.43 -21.28
N VAL A 13 10.68 -9.34 -20.33
CA VAL A 13 11.54 -9.58 -19.16
C VAL A 13 12.94 -9.97 -19.58
N ALA A 14 13.07 -10.86 -20.55
CA ALA A 14 14.37 -11.32 -21.05
C ALA A 14 15.10 -10.21 -21.83
N GLU A 15 14.44 -9.53 -22.77
CA GLU A 15 15.02 -8.49 -23.62
C GLU A 15 15.50 -7.27 -22.80
N LYS A 16 14.74 -6.87 -21.81
CA LYS A 16 15.09 -5.75 -20.92
C LYS A 16 15.94 -6.16 -19.73
N ASN A 17 16.21 -7.47 -19.58
CA ASN A 17 16.92 -8.04 -18.44
C ASN A 17 16.32 -7.57 -17.09
N LEU A 18 14.99 -7.69 -16.96
CA LEU A 18 14.27 -7.35 -15.73
C LEU A 18 14.41 -8.48 -14.71
N HIS A 19 14.66 -8.12 -13.46
CA HIS A 19 14.86 -9.09 -12.37
C HIS A 19 13.54 -9.52 -11.73
N VAL A 20 12.61 -10.06 -12.51
CA VAL A 20 11.33 -10.58 -12.03
C VAL A 20 11.53 -11.94 -11.36
N TYR A 21 10.89 -12.16 -10.21
CA TYR A 21 10.88 -13.42 -9.47
C TYR A 21 9.70 -14.30 -9.86
N GLY A 22 8.52 -13.70 -9.98
CA GLY A 22 7.30 -14.34 -10.40
C GLY A 22 6.22 -13.35 -10.77
N ALA A 23 5.25 -13.82 -11.55
CA ALA A 23 4.06 -13.08 -11.94
C ALA A 23 2.82 -13.97 -11.81
N HIS A 24 1.75 -13.43 -11.26
CA HIS A 24 0.45 -14.07 -11.12
C HIS A 24 -0.63 -13.21 -11.76
N VAL A 25 -1.47 -13.82 -12.55
CA VAL A 25 -2.67 -13.20 -13.14
C VAL A 25 -3.90 -13.89 -12.60
N GLU A 26 -4.87 -13.12 -12.17
CA GLU A 26 -6.15 -13.64 -11.72
C GLU A 26 -7.30 -12.79 -12.25
N LYS A 27 -8.34 -13.45 -12.79
CA LYS A 27 -9.62 -12.84 -13.15
C LYS A 27 -10.64 -12.93 -12.02
N LYS A 28 -11.59 -12.03 -12.00
CA LYS A 28 -12.73 -12.07 -11.08
C LYS A 28 -13.53 -13.35 -11.19
N SER A 29 -13.50 -14.04 -12.35
CA SER A 29 -14.11 -15.36 -12.55
C SER A 29 -13.42 -16.48 -11.75
N GLY A 30 -12.21 -16.25 -11.22
CA GLY A 30 -11.37 -17.26 -10.59
C GLY A 30 -10.36 -17.92 -11.53
N ASP A 31 -10.41 -17.61 -12.85
CA ASP A 31 -9.39 -18.09 -13.78
C ASP A 31 -8.04 -17.42 -13.45
N CYS A 32 -7.00 -18.22 -13.25
CA CYS A 32 -5.68 -17.70 -12.92
C CYS A 32 -4.56 -18.46 -13.65
N ALA A 33 -3.39 -17.84 -13.70
CA ALA A 33 -2.13 -18.43 -14.14
C ALA A 33 -0.97 -17.83 -13.33
N THR A 34 0.08 -18.60 -13.12
CA THR A 34 1.29 -18.17 -12.42
C THR A 34 2.53 -18.61 -13.16
N HIS A 35 3.50 -17.71 -13.28
CA HIS A 35 4.81 -18.06 -13.84
C HIS A 35 5.90 -17.64 -12.85
N PHE A 36 6.86 -18.53 -12.62
CA PHE A 36 7.99 -18.32 -11.73
C PHE A 36 9.32 -18.36 -12.48
N TRP A 37 10.20 -17.40 -12.21
CA TRP A 37 11.62 -17.43 -12.61
C TRP A 37 12.51 -18.02 -11.51
N ARG A 38 11.99 -18.10 -10.28
CA ARG A 38 12.63 -18.74 -9.12
C ARG A 38 11.56 -19.31 -8.16
N SER A 39 11.99 -19.92 -7.03
CA SER A 39 11.09 -20.38 -5.96
C SER A 39 10.24 -19.23 -5.38
N ASP A 40 9.03 -19.56 -4.94
CA ASP A 40 8.10 -18.60 -4.29
C ASP A 40 8.43 -18.46 -2.81
N ASP A 41 9.54 -17.79 -2.52
CA ASP A 41 9.94 -17.47 -1.14
C ASP A 41 9.30 -16.14 -0.71
N PRO A 42 8.99 -15.96 0.59
CA PRO A 42 8.54 -14.67 1.11
C PRO A 42 9.56 -13.57 0.82
N VAL A 43 9.10 -12.48 0.20
CA VAL A 43 9.93 -11.31 -0.09
C VAL A 43 9.37 -10.08 0.64
N CYS A 44 10.26 -9.14 0.95
CA CYS A 44 9.83 -7.84 1.46
C CYS A 44 8.99 -7.11 0.41
N LEU A 45 7.76 -6.76 0.74
CA LEU A 45 6.86 -6.03 -0.14
C LEU A 45 7.17 -4.53 -0.19
N TYR A 46 8.10 -4.05 0.63
CA TYR A 46 8.40 -2.62 0.74
C TYR A 46 7.11 -1.80 0.86
N SER A 47 6.97 -0.75 0.06
CA SER A 47 5.83 0.16 0.12
C SER A 47 4.49 -0.44 -0.30
N ALA A 48 4.45 -1.60 -0.94
CA ALA A 48 3.18 -2.29 -1.19
C ALA A 48 2.49 -2.72 0.12
N SER A 49 3.24 -2.80 1.25
CA SER A 49 2.70 -2.96 2.61
C SER A 49 1.66 -1.90 2.96
N LYS A 50 1.80 -0.67 2.44
CA LYS A 50 0.93 0.47 2.73
C LYS A 50 -0.54 0.23 2.38
N THR A 51 -0.79 -0.56 1.35
CA THR A 51 -2.16 -0.91 0.96
C THR A 51 -2.82 -1.77 2.04
N PHE A 52 -2.10 -2.66 2.70
CA PHE A 52 -2.63 -3.44 3.83
C PHE A 52 -2.95 -2.53 5.02
N THR A 53 -2.13 -1.51 5.29
CA THR A 53 -2.42 -0.48 6.31
C THR A 53 -3.69 0.31 5.96
N SER A 54 -3.88 0.67 4.69
CA SER A 54 -5.14 1.29 4.24
C SER A 54 -6.34 0.39 4.53
N LEU A 55 -6.24 -0.92 4.25
CA LEU A 55 -7.32 -1.86 4.57
C LEU A 55 -7.60 -1.92 6.07
N ALA A 56 -6.56 -1.87 6.93
CA ALA A 56 -6.74 -1.81 8.38
C ALA A 56 -7.52 -0.56 8.83
N VAL A 57 -7.22 0.60 8.23
CA VAL A 57 -7.97 1.85 8.45
C VAL A 57 -9.42 1.69 8.00
N GLY A 58 -9.66 1.08 6.82
CA GLY A 58 -11.00 0.79 6.32
C GLY A 58 -11.82 -0.07 7.29
N MET A 59 -11.22 -1.14 7.81
CA MET A 59 -11.86 -2.00 8.81
C MET A 59 -12.19 -1.24 10.11
N CYS A 60 -11.30 -0.37 10.57
CA CYS A 60 -11.56 0.46 11.75
C CYS A 60 -12.69 1.49 11.50
N ARG A 61 -12.77 2.05 10.28
CA ARG A 61 -13.90 2.91 9.85
C ARG A 61 -15.21 2.12 9.84
N ASP A 62 -15.22 0.92 9.27
CA ASP A 62 -16.40 0.06 9.18
C ASP A 62 -16.87 -0.39 10.57
N ASP A 63 -15.96 -0.60 11.50
CA ASP A 63 -16.26 -0.87 12.92
C ASP A 63 -16.76 0.39 13.69
N GLY A 64 -16.80 1.57 13.07
CA GLY A 64 -17.17 2.82 13.70
C GLY A 64 -16.15 3.35 14.72
N LYS A 65 -14.92 2.87 14.70
CA LYS A 65 -13.84 3.24 15.63
C LYS A 65 -13.14 4.55 15.26
N LEU A 66 -13.24 4.97 14.02
CA LEU A 66 -12.69 6.22 13.51
C LEU A 66 -13.50 6.73 12.30
N ARG A 67 -13.32 8.01 12.00
CA ARG A 67 -13.77 8.66 10.76
C ARG A 67 -12.57 9.21 10.01
N LEU A 68 -12.61 9.23 8.69
CA LEU A 68 -11.49 9.76 7.89
C LEU A 68 -11.26 11.27 8.13
N SER A 69 -12.27 11.98 8.64
CA SER A 69 -12.18 13.39 9.05
C SER A 69 -11.64 13.61 10.47
N ASP A 70 -11.42 12.55 11.24
CA ASP A 70 -10.91 12.69 12.61
C ASP A 70 -9.47 13.20 12.57
N LYS A 71 -9.15 14.06 13.57
CA LYS A 71 -7.81 14.62 13.70
C LYS A 71 -6.85 13.60 14.28
N VAL A 72 -5.71 13.42 13.62
CA VAL A 72 -4.71 12.42 14.03
C VAL A 72 -4.24 12.67 15.46
N ILE A 73 -4.06 13.95 15.86
CA ILE A 73 -3.61 14.31 17.22
C ILE A 73 -4.61 13.88 18.32
N ASP A 74 -5.89 13.70 18.00
CA ASP A 74 -6.90 13.31 18.98
C ASP A 74 -6.69 11.87 19.49
N PHE A 75 -6.01 11.03 18.71
CA PHE A 75 -5.60 9.68 19.11
C PHE A 75 -4.30 9.67 19.94
N PHE A 76 -3.60 10.81 20.03
CA PHE A 76 -2.31 10.98 20.71
C PHE A 76 -2.32 12.21 21.61
N PRO A 77 -3.26 12.29 22.57
CA PRO A 77 -3.38 13.48 23.45
C PRO A 77 -2.09 13.78 24.23
N GLU A 78 -1.27 12.75 24.48
CA GLU A 78 0.01 12.85 25.16
C GLU A 78 1.05 13.69 24.42
N PHE A 79 0.90 13.87 23.10
CA PHE A 79 1.84 14.64 22.28
C PHE A 79 1.37 16.04 21.90
N ARG A 80 0.19 16.49 22.40
CA ARG A 80 -0.38 17.82 22.05
C ARG A 80 0.57 18.97 22.37
N ASP A 81 1.18 18.96 23.53
CA ASP A 81 2.06 20.05 23.98
C ASP A 81 3.39 20.09 23.20
N ALA A 82 3.81 18.96 22.63
CA ALA A 82 5.03 18.86 21.82
C ALA A 82 4.77 19.04 20.31
N ALA A 83 3.51 19.08 19.90
CA ALA A 83 3.13 19.14 18.50
C ALA A 83 3.48 20.49 17.87
N ALA A 84 4.12 20.49 16.72
CA ALA A 84 4.37 21.68 15.94
C ALA A 84 3.04 22.33 15.49
N PRO A 85 3.01 23.67 15.37
CA PRO A 85 1.82 24.37 14.90
C PRO A 85 1.29 23.80 13.59
N GLY A 86 -0.04 23.63 13.50
CA GLY A 86 -0.73 23.05 12.35
C GLY A 86 -0.85 21.52 12.36
N SER A 87 -0.12 20.80 13.23
CA SER A 87 -0.25 19.35 13.37
C SER A 87 -1.64 18.91 13.84
N ASP A 88 -2.34 19.78 14.57
CA ASP A 88 -3.73 19.59 15.02
C ASP A 88 -4.77 19.65 13.89
N ALA A 89 -4.37 20.11 12.70
CA ALA A 89 -5.23 20.15 11.52
C ALA A 89 -5.22 18.84 10.71
N ILE A 90 -4.17 18.01 10.83
CA ILE A 90 -3.97 16.80 10.03
C ILE A 90 -5.08 15.78 10.33
N THR A 91 -5.74 15.28 9.28
CA THR A 91 -6.76 14.25 9.37
C THR A 91 -6.24 12.87 8.93
N ILE A 92 -6.99 11.81 9.25
CA ILE A 92 -6.71 10.46 8.74
C ILE A 92 -6.72 10.45 7.20
N ARG A 93 -7.68 11.16 6.56
CA ARG A 93 -7.73 11.28 5.10
C ARG A 93 -6.47 11.92 4.53
N ASP A 94 -5.93 12.96 5.19
CA ASP A 94 -4.69 13.59 4.74
C ASP A 94 -3.51 12.63 4.78
N LEU A 95 -3.43 11.76 5.79
CA LEU A 95 -2.40 10.71 5.85
C LEU A 95 -2.59 9.65 4.76
N LEU A 96 -3.83 9.21 4.49
CA LEU A 96 -4.13 8.26 3.41
C LEU A 96 -3.69 8.80 2.04
N HIS A 97 -3.83 10.11 1.82
CA HIS A 97 -3.42 10.81 0.61
C HIS A 97 -1.95 11.24 0.57
N MET A 98 -1.14 10.93 1.60
CA MET A 98 0.22 11.45 1.68
C MET A 98 0.27 12.99 1.67
N ALA A 99 -0.71 13.65 2.27
CA ALA A 99 -0.90 15.10 2.23
C ALA A 99 -0.87 15.74 3.63
N SER A 100 0.00 15.25 4.52
CA SER A 100 0.11 15.77 5.90
C SER A 100 0.57 17.23 5.99
N GLY A 101 1.15 17.78 4.94
CA GLY A 101 1.79 19.11 4.94
C GLY A 101 3.19 19.15 5.55
N LYS A 102 3.75 17.99 5.95
CA LYS A 102 5.12 17.85 6.47
C LYS A 102 6.05 17.38 5.34
N LEU A 103 6.66 18.32 4.62
CA LEU A 103 7.43 18.03 3.40
C LEU A 103 8.86 17.53 3.64
N GLU A 104 9.43 17.83 4.79
CA GLU A 104 10.84 17.54 5.08
C GLU A 104 11.02 16.31 5.96
N PHE A 105 9.93 15.60 6.25
CA PHE A 105 9.95 14.50 7.18
C PHE A 105 9.75 13.15 6.49
N TRP A 106 10.75 12.32 6.64
CA TRP A 106 10.82 10.96 6.15
C TRP A 106 11.38 10.07 7.26
N PHE A 107 10.70 8.97 7.63
CA PHE A 107 11.35 7.94 8.42
C PHE A 107 12.43 7.26 7.57
N GLY A 108 13.64 7.66 7.75
CA GLY A 108 14.86 7.12 7.19
C GLY A 108 15.92 7.04 8.28
N PRO A 109 17.16 6.75 8.01
CA PRO A 109 18.24 6.67 9.01
C PRO A 109 18.65 8.06 9.53
N LEU A 110 17.71 8.81 10.12
CA LEU A 110 18.01 10.07 10.79
C LEU A 110 18.51 9.75 12.21
N ASP A 111 19.52 10.48 12.65
CA ASP A 111 20.07 10.33 14.02
C ASP A 111 19.00 10.59 15.10
N ASP A 112 18.01 11.42 14.80
CA ASP A 112 16.91 11.73 15.71
C ASP A 112 15.96 10.54 15.96
N GLU A 113 15.77 9.64 14.98
CA GLU A 113 14.96 8.44 15.16
C GLU A 113 15.55 7.51 16.24
N LYS A 114 16.85 7.46 16.35
CA LYS A 114 17.55 6.66 17.38
C LYS A 114 17.44 7.26 18.78
N GLN A 115 17.16 8.57 18.87
CA GLN A 115 17.07 9.29 20.14
C GLN A 115 15.63 9.40 20.63
N THR A 116 14.63 9.32 19.72
CA THR A 116 13.22 9.42 20.06
C THR A 116 12.66 8.04 20.37
N LYS A 117 12.12 7.88 21.57
CA LYS A 117 11.54 6.59 22.02
C LYS A 117 10.25 6.22 21.27
N ASP A 118 9.51 7.21 20.78
CA ASP A 118 8.26 7.01 20.03
C ASP A 118 8.29 7.86 18.75
N TRP A 119 8.23 7.19 17.60
CA TRP A 119 8.25 7.85 16.30
C TRP A 119 6.99 8.67 16.01
N ALA A 120 5.87 8.39 16.69
CA ALA A 120 4.69 9.23 16.60
C ALA A 120 4.93 10.61 17.25
N GLU A 121 5.68 10.68 18.35
CA GLU A 121 6.09 11.94 18.95
C GLU A 121 6.95 12.76 17.96
N LEU A 122 7.92 12.08 17.30
CA LEU A 122 8.76 12.72 16.29
C LEU A 122 7.90 13.27 15.14
N PHE A 123 6.92 12.51 14.64
CA PHE A 123 6.00 12.99 13.61
C PHE A 123 5.31 14.29 14.02
N PHE A 124 4.81 14.39 15.26
CA PHE A 124 4.12 15.61 15.71
C PHE A 124 5.05 16.80 15.90
N ARG A 125 6.31 16.58 16.27
CA ARG A 125 7.33 17.65 16.43
C ARG A 125 7.78 18.28 15.11
N VAL A 126 7.72 17.54 14.01
CA VAL A 126 8.15 18.06 12.69
C VAL A 126 7.19 19.16 12.22
N PRO A 127 7.71 20.32 11.76
CA PRO A 127 6.89 21.43 11.30
C PRO A 127 5.94 21.06 10.15
N VAL A 128 4.74 21.62 10.19
CA VAL A 128 3.80 21.62 9.05
C VAL A 128 4.14 22.82 8.18
N THR A 129 4.62 22.58 6.96
CA THR A 129 5.10 23.61 6.04
C THR A 129 4.13 23.92 4.90
N ARG A 130 3.11 23.09 4.73
CA ARG A 130 1.96 23.27 3.81
C ARG A 130 0.67 22.96 4.56
N LYS A 131 -0.44 23.50 4.08
CA LYS A 131 -1.75 23.17 4.66
C LYS A 131 -2.03 21.66 4.46
N PRO A 132 -2.41 20.93 5.52
CA PRO A 132 -2.81 19.52 5.39
C PRO A 132 -3.91 19.36 4.33
N GLY A 133 -3.80 18.32 3.50
CA GLY A 133 -4.68 18.04 2.38
C GLY A 133 -4.41 18.84 1.10
N GLU A 134 -3.49 19.81 1.12
CA GLU A 134 -3.26 20.71 -0.03
C GLU A 134 -2.38 20.10 -1.12
N CYS A 135 -1.34 19.37 -0.74
CA CYS A 135 -0.41 18.81 -1.70
C CYS A 135 0.06 17.41 -1.32
N PHE A 136 0.23 16.58 -2.32
CA PHE A 136 0.85 15.27 -2.19
C PHE A 136 2.34 15.40 -1.88
N HIS A 137 2.78 14.67 -0.86
CA HIS A 137 4.20 14.45 -0.59
C HIS A 137 4.38 13.05 -0.01
N TYR A 138 4.95 12.14 -0.81
CA TYR A 138 5.10 10.74 -0.42
C TYR A 138 5.97 10.59 0.83
N SER A 139 5.43 9.99 1.89
CA SER A 139 6.09 9.86 3.18
C SER A 139 5.72 8.57 3.90
N ASN A 140 6.74 7.80 4.33
CA ASN A 140 6.54 6.64 5.18
C ASN A 140 5.88 7.01 6.52
N ALA A 141 6.15 8.23 7.02
CA ALA A 141 5.59 8.72 8.27
C ALA A 141 4.07 8.80 8.23
N CYS A 142 3.47 9.19 7.10
CA CYS A 142 2.01 9.19 6.96
C CYS A 142 1.42 7.80 7.20
N THR A 143 1.98 6.78 6.58
CA THR A 143 1.48 5.41 6.72
C THR A 143 1.78 4.83 8.11
N TYR A 144 2.97 5.09 8.65
CA TYR A 144 3.29 4.67 10.02
C TYR A 144 2.27 5.24 11.01
N MET A 145 1.90 6.53 10.88
CA MET A 145 0.89 7.14 11.74
C MET A 145 -0.50 6.52 11.57
N LEU A 146 -0.86 6.06 10.35
CA LEU A 146 -2.10 5.29 10.15
C LEU A 146 -2.06 3.97 10.93
N GLY A 147 -0.97 3.21 10.87
CA GLY A 147 -0.78 1.99 11.66
C GLY A 147 -0.86 2.26 13.16
N ARG A 148 -0.26 3.37 13.64
CA ARG A 148 -0.34 3.80 15.05
C ARG A 148 -1.77 4.19 15.46
N VAL A 149 -2.55 4.83 14.57
CA VAL A 149 -3.98 5.11 14.82
C VAL A 149 -4.76 3.79 14.93
N VAL A 150 -4.54 2.84 14.03
CA VAL A 150 -5.15 1.49 14.12
C VAL A 150 -4.84 0.86 15.48
N GLU A 151 -3.59 0.92 15.93
CA GLU A 151 -3.19 0.40 17.24
C GLU A 151 -3.92 1.11 18.39
N LYS A 152 -4.02 2.45 18.36
CA LYS A 152 -4.73 3.24 19.39
C LYS A 152 -6.20 2.86 19.51
N VAL A 153 -6.90 2.70 18.38
CA VAL A 153 -8.35 2.42 18.41
C VAL A 153 -8.71 0.96 18.62
N THR A 154 -7.75 0.04 18.41
CA THR A 154 -7.98 -1.40 18.53
C THR A 154 -7.34 -2.02 19.78
N GLY A 155 -6.34 -1.36 20.36
CA GLY A 155 -5.52 -1.90 21.45
C GLY A 155 -4.57 -3.02 21.02
N ARG A 156 -4.35 -3.20 19.71
CA ARG A 156 -3.46 -4.21 19.12
C ARG A 156 -2.56 -3.54 18.09
N ASN A 157 -1.30 -3.95 17.98
CA ASN A 157 -0.49 -3.50 16.87
C ASN A 157 -1.17 -3.93 15.54
N GLU A 158 -0.87 -3.21 14.47
CA GLU A 158 -1.56 -3.37 13.21
C GLU A 158 -1.49 -4.80 12.66
N ARG A 159 -0.32 -5.43 12.73
CA ARG A 159 -0.16 -6.83 12.28
C ARG A 159 -1.09 -7.77 13.04
N ASP A 160 -1.11 -7.69 14.37
CA ASP A 160 -1.92 -8.58 15.22
C ASP A 160 -3.42 -8.27 15.10
N PHE A 161 -3.79 -7.05 14.73
CA PHE A 161 -5.15 -6.70 14.35
C PHE A 161 -5.55 -7.34 13.03
N LEU A 162 -4.67 -7.32 12.02
CA LEU A 162 -4.94 -7.84 10.69
C LEU A 162 -4.88 -9.37 10.61
N VAL A 163 -4.09 -10.05 11.46
CA VAL A 163 -3.96 -11.52 11.39
C VAL A 163 -5.32 -12.22 11.42
N PRO A 164 -6.21 -12.04 12.40
CA PRO A 164 -7.50 -12.74 12.41
C PRO A 164 -8.54 -12.13 11.46
N ARG A 165 -8.38 -10.89 11.04
CA ARG A 165 -9.42 -10.16 10.31
C ARG A 165 -9.21 -10.12 8.80
N LEU A 166 -7.95 -10.18 8.36
CA LEU A 166 -7.58 -10.09 6.95
C LEU A 166 -6.73 -11.28 6.53
N PHE A 167 -5.57 -11.49 7.17
CA PHE A 167 -4.61 -12.47 6.72
C PHE A 167 -5.16 -13.90 6.80
N ALA A 168 -5.67 -14.33 7.95
CA ALA A 168 -6.23 -15.68 8.10
C ALA A 168 -7.44 -15.94 7.17
N PRO A 169 -8.43 -15.04 7.03
CA PRO A 169 -9.49 -15.19 6.03
C PRO A 169 -9.01 -15.28 4.59
N LEU A 170 -7.86 -14.65 4.26
CA LEU A 170 -7.21 -14.77 2.95
C LEU A 170 -6.32 -16.02 2.86
N GLY A 171 -6.19 -16.82 3.93
CA GLY A 171 -5.30 -17.98 3.97
C GLY A 171 -3.82 -17.62 4.08
N ILE A 172 -3.47 -16.40 4.46
CA ILE A 172 -2.11 -15.96 4.73
C ILE A 172 -1.81 -16.28 6.19
N GLU A 173 -0.90 -17.23 6.40
CA GLU A 173 -0.60 -17.72 7.75
C GLU A 173 0.62 -17.02 8.33
N ASN A 174 0.43 -16.36 9.49
CA ASN A 174 1.49 -15.76 10.29
C ASN A 174 2.51 -14.91 9.50
N PRO A 175 2.07 -13.91 8.72
CA PRO A 175 2.98 -13.10 7.90
C PRO A 175 3.99 -12.35 8.78
N GLN A 176 5.23 -12.26 8.32
CA GLN A 176 6.26 -11.45 8.99
C GLN A 176 6.05 -9.98 8.64
N TRP A 177 5.91 -9.13 9.66
CA TRP A 177 5.88 -7.68 9.52
C TRP A 177 6.74 -7.06 10.62
N HIS A 178 7.78 -6.34 10.22
CA HIS A 178 8.73 -5.78 11.18
C HIS A 178 8.11 -4.65 12.00
N THR A 179 8.70 -4.40 13.15
CA THR A 179 8.32 -3.32 14.07
C THR A 179 9.45 -2.29 14.18
N ASP A 180 9.10 -1.13 14.68
CA ASP A 180 10.05 -0.16 15.19
C ASP A 180 10.69 -0.68 16.51
N PRO A 181 11.70 0.03 17.07
CA PRO A 181 12.32 -0.38 18.32
C PRO A 181 11.38 -0.41 19.53
N ALA A 182 10.23 0.26 19.48
CA ALA A 182 9.22 0.27 20.53
C ALA A 182 8.19 -0.87 20.39
N GLY A 183 8.23 -1.63 19.29
CA GLY A 183 7.35 -2.78 19.02
C GLY A 183 6.11 -2.45 18.18
N HIS A 184 6.00 -1.23 17.65
CA HIS A 184 4.90 -0.84 16.76
C HIS A 184 5.17 -1.30 15.34
N THR A 185 4.16 -1.84 14.65
CA THR A 185 4.29 -2.28 13.24
C THR A 185 4.78 -1.12 12.35
N LEU A 186 5.76 -1.39 11.48
CA LEU A 186 6.31 -0.37 10.57
C LEU A 186 5.29 0.15 9.55
N ALA A 187 4.19 -0.57 9.32
CA ALA A 187 3.07 -0.16 8.49
C ALA A 187 3.45 0.20 7.03
N ALA A 188 4.37 1.14 6.87
CA ALA A 188 4.79 1.68 5.58
C ALA A 188 5.64 0.73 4.73
N SER A 189 6.18 -0.34 5.33
CA SER A 189 7.14 -1.24 4.69
C SER A 189 7.29 -2.52 5.52
N GLN A 190 8.13 -3.45 5.03
CA GLN A 190 8.63 -4.63 5.78
C GLN A 190 7.59 -5.70 6.09
N LEU A 191 6.46 -5.74 5.39
CA LEU A 191 5.61 -6.92 5.29
C LEU A 191 6.28 -7.89 4.31
N HIS A 192 6.41 -9.17 4.68
CA HIS A 192 6.98 -10.22 3.86
C HIS A 192 5.90 -11.23 3.49
N LEU A 193 5.70 -11.43 2.19
CA LEU A 193 4.75 -12.40 1.64
C LEU A 193 5.38 -13.12 0.44
N THR A 194 4.91 -14.33 0.15
CA THR A 194 5.15 -14.99 -1.14
C THR A 194 4.37 -14.30 -2.25
N LEU A 195 4.65 -14.60 -3.52
CA LEU A 195 3.84 -14.12 -4.64
C LEU A 195 2.39 -14.59 -4.52
N ASP A 196 2.18 -15.87 -4.17
CA ASP A 196 0.85 -16.43 -3.98
C ASP A 196 0.08 -15.68 -2.88
N GLU A 197 0.69 -15.46 -1.72
CA GLU A 197 0.07 -14.69 -0.64
C GLU A 197 -0.22 -13.24 -1.02
N PHE A 198 0.72 -12.57 -1.73
CA PHE A 198 0.52 -11.20 -2.18
C PHE A 198 -0.58 -11.09 -3.24
N SER A 199 -0.75 -12.10 -4.11
CA SER A 199 -1.82 -12.13 -5.11
C SER A 199 -3.23 -12.11 -4.51
N ARG A 200 -3.38 -12.60 -3.27
CA ARG A 200 -4.66 -12.60 -2.55
C ARG A 200 -5.15 -11.20 -2.20
N LEU A 201 -4.25 -10.20 -2.12
CA LEU A 201 -4.64 -8.78 -2.10
C LEU A 201 -5.39 -8.40 -3.39
N GLY A 202 -4.85 -8.78 -4.55
CA GLY A 202 -5.48 -8.53 -5.85
C GLY A 202 -6.88 -9.14 -5.92
N ARG A 203 -7.02 -10.40 -5.51
CA ARG A 203 -8.32 -11.10 -5.42
C ARG A 203 -9.30 -10.36 -4.53
N LEU A 204 -8.89 -9.96 -3.33
CA LEU A 204 -9.75 -9.22 -2.40
C LEU A 204 -10.27 -7.92 -3.02
N LEU A 205 -9.37 -7.15 -3.67
CA LEU A 205 -9.72 -5.87 -4.29
C LEU A 205 -10.63 -6.06 -5.52
N LEU A 206 -10.47 -7.14 -6.30
CA LEU A 206 -11.35 -7.51 -7.41
C LEU A 206 -12.77 -7.85 -6.96
N HIS A 207 -12.91 -8.42 -5.76
CA HIS A 207 -14.18 -8.79 -5.16
C HIS A 207 -14.72 -7.73 -4.19
N ASP A 208 -14.30 -6.48 -4.35
CA ASP A 208 -14.76 -5.35 -3.55
C ASP A 208 -14.73 -5.62 -2.03
N GLY A 209 -13.69 -6.32 -1.57
CA GLY A 209 -13.44 -6.58 -0.15
C GLY A 209 -14.07 -7.85 0.40
N GLU A 210 -14.72 -8.66 -0.44
CA GLU A 210 -15.29 -9.95 -0.04
C GLU A 210 -14.26 -11.08 -0.20
N SER A 211 -14.23 -11.99 0.76
CA SER A 211 -13.51 -13.27 0.67
C SER A 211 -14.26 -14.36 1.41
N GLY A 212 -14.44 -15.52 0.76
CA GLY A 212 -15.13 -16.67 1.36
C GLY A 212 -16.54 -16.37 1.85
N GLY A 213 -17.31 -15.54 1.17
CA GLY A 213 -18.65 -15.12 1.54
C GLY A 213 -18.73 -14.13 2.71
N LYS A 214 -17.60 -13.53 3.09
CA LYS A 214 -17.52 -12.51 4.14
C LYS A 214 -16.97 -11.21 3.61
N GLN A 215 -17.63 -10.09 3.94
CA GLN A 215 -17.10 -8.75 3.70
C GLN A 215 -16.02 -8.45 4.73
N LEU A 216 -14.75 -8.39 4.30
CA LEU A 216 -13.62 -8.11 5.18
C LEU A 216 -13.39 -6.61 5.33
N VAL A 217 -13.58 -5.85 4.23
CA VAL A 217 -13.54 -4.38 4.18
C VAL A 217 -14.70 -3.93 3.30
N SER A 218 -15.40 -2.87 3.68
CA SER A 218 -16.59 -2.44 2.94
C SER A 218 -16.27 -2.03 1.49
N ALA A 219 -17.19 -2.35 0.58
CA ALA A 219 -17.11 -1.95 -0.83
C ALA A 219 -17.05 -0.41 -0.98
N ASP A 220 -17.74 0.33 -0.10
CA ASP A 220 -17.72 1.79 -0.09
C ASP A 220 -16.32 2.33 0.22
N TYR A 221 -15.62 1.77 1.22
CA TYR A 221 -14.25 2.16 1.50
C TYR A 221 -13.32 1.86 0.32
N LEU A 222 -13.45 0.69 -0.31
CA LEU A 222 -12.63 0.32 -1.46
C LEU A 222 -12.94 1.15 -2.71
N LYS A 223 -14.18 1.62 -2.85
CA LYS A 223 -14.52 2.60 -3.87
C LYS A 223 -13.79 3.92 -3.61
N ASP A 224 -13.84 4.44 -2.39
CA ASP A 224 -13.12 5.67 -2.00
C ASP A 224 -11.60 5.48 -2.18
N LEU A 225 -11.03 4.32 -1.77
CA LEU A 225 -9.62 4.00 -1.90
C LEU A 225 -9.08 4.23 -3.31
N ARG A 226 -9.84 3.87 -4.34
CA ARG A 226 -9.42 3.99 -5.74
C ARG A 226 -9.90 5.26 -6.45
N SER A 227 -10.95 5.94 -5.96
CA SER A 227 -11.59 7.07 -6.63
C SER A 227 -11.40 8.42 -5.95
N ASP A 228 -11.25 8.45 -4.63
CA ASP A 228 -10.88 9.66 -3.90
C ASP A 228 -9.36 9.85 -3.98
N THR A 229 -8.93 10.67 -4.91
CA THR A 229 -7.52 10.80 -5.28
C THR A 229 -7.01 12.22 -5.09
N VAL A 230 -5.72 12.34 -4.80
CA VAL A 230 -4.97 13.58 -4.80
C VAL A 230 -4.09 13.66 -6.06
N ASP A 231 -3.94 14.86 -6.60
CA ASP A 231 -3.00 15.13 -7.69
C ASP A 231 -1.56 14.97 -7.20
N ASN A 232 -0.81 14.13 -7.90
CA ASN A 232 0.62 13.91 -7.67
C ASN A 232 1.47 14.16 -8.92
N SER A 233 0.94 14.87 -9.90
CA SER A 233 1.58 15.14 -11.20
C SER A 233 2.94 15.84 -11.07
N ALA A 234 3.17 16.57 -9.98
CA ALA A 234 4.44 17.22 -9.69
C ALA A 234 5.50 16.28 -9.07
N ASN A 235 5.13 15.01 -8.75
CA ASN A 235 5.98 14.13 -7.94
C ASN A 235 7.14 13.51 -8.72
N SER A 236 7.01 13.31 -10.02
CA SER A 236 7.98 12.52 -10.78
C SER A 236 7.94 12.82 -12.28
N GLY A 237 9.08 12.58 -12.94
CA GLY A 237 9.16 12.59 -14.40
C GLY A 237 8.59 11.32 -15.07
N ASP A 238 8.22 10.28 -14.31
CA ASP A 238 7.65 9.04 -14.84
C ASP A 238 6.11 9.11 -14.78
N PRO A 239 5.41 8.98 -15.93
CA PRO A 239 3.95 9.05 -15.98
C PRO A 239 3.24 8.07 -15.04
N GLU A 240 3.79 6.85 -14.86
CA GLU A 240 3.21 5.85 -13.95
C GLU A 240 3.30 6.25 -12.46
N SER A 241 4.17 7.20 -12.14
CA SER A 241 4.32 7.75 -10.79
C SER A 241 3.65 9.12 -10.61
N ALA A 242 2.93 9.61 -11.63
CA ALA A 242 2.33 10.95 -11.69
C ALA A 242 0.83 10.94 -12.08
N ALA A 243 0.18 9.76 -12.10
CA ALA A 243 -1.20 9.58 -12.57
C ALA A 243 -2.27 9.79 -11.48
N GLY A 244 -1.87 10.17 -10.28
CA GLY A 244 -2.73 10.34 -9.10
C GLY A 244 -2.45 9.31 -7.99
N TYR A 245 -2.88 9.62 -6.77
CA TYR A 245 -2.70 8.78 -5.59
C TYR A 245 -4.00 8.70 -4.78
N GLY A 246 -4.46 7.50 -4.49
CA GLY A 246 -5.64 7.24 -3.68
C GLY A 246 -5.30 6.99 -2.21
N TYR A 247 -6.09 6.15 -1.54
CA TYR A 247 -5.80 5.76 -0.15
C TYR A 247 -4.70 4.69 -0.11
N GLN A 248 -3.44 5.12 -0.15
CA GLN A 248 -2.23 4.26 -0.15
C GLN A 248 -2.15 3.33 -1.38
N VAL A 249 -2.66 3.79 -2.51
CA VAL A 249 -2.54 3.14 -3.81
C VAL A 249 -2.19 4.17 -4.88
N TRP A 250 -1.37 3.78 -5.84
CA TRP A 250 -1.01 4.60 -7.00
C TRP A 250 -2.02 4.38 -8.13
N ARG A 251 -2.38 5.46 -8.82
CA ARG A 251 -3.05 5.34 -10.11
C ARG A 251 -2.03 4.96 -11.17
N CYS A 252 -2.49 4.30 -12.24
CA CYS A 252 -1.70 4.06 -13.43
C CYS A 252 -2.18 4.96 -14.57
N THR A 253 -1.37 5.10 -15.64
CA THR A 253 -1.73 5.85 -16.84
C THR A 253 -2.91 5.21 -17.57
N ALA A 254 -3.06 3.89 -17.53
CA ALA A 254 -4.21 3.19 -18.09
C ALA A 254 -5.50 3.54 -17.31
N PRO A 255 -6.61 3.89 -18.01
CA PRO A 255 -7.85 4.30 -17.35
C PRO A 255 -8.35 3.29 -16.32
N GLY A 256 -8.84 3.78 -15.19
CA GLY A 256 -9.38 2.94 -14.11
C GLY A 256 -8.34 2.12 -13.33
N THR A 257 -7.15 1.90 -13.88
CA THR A 257 -6.10 1.05 -13.31
C THR A 257 -5.43 1.71 -12.11
N TYR A 258 -5.16 0.90 -11.07
CA TYR A 258 -4.45 1.32 -9.87
C TYR A 258 -3.63 0.16 -9.30
N ARG A 259 -2.71 0.45 -8.39
CA ARG A 259 -1.81 -0.58 -7.87
C ARG A 259 -1.35 -0.33 -6.44
N ALA A 260 -1.09 -1.41 -5.72
CA ALA A 260 -0.12 -1.44 -4.63
C ALA A 260 1.28 -1.47 -5.26
N ASP A 261 2.20 -0.67 -4.72
CA ASP A 261 3.51 -0.43 -5.31
C ASP A 261 4.60 -0.48 -4.25
N GLY A 262 5.60 -1.32 -4.47
CA GLY A 262 6.75 -1.47 -3.60
C GLY A 262 8.07 -1.36 -4.36
N MET A 263 9.07 -0.84 -3.66
CA MET A 263 10.44 -0.71 -4.18
C MET A 263 10.89 -2.01 -4.86
N TYR A 264 11.69 -1.88 -5.88
CA TYR A 264 12.22 -2.99 -6.70
C TYR A 264 11.16 -3.77 -7.48
N GLY A 265 9.93 -3.25 -7.61
CA GLY A 265 8.90 -3.85 -8.46
C GLY A 265 8.03 -4.89 -7.77
N GLN A 266 7.67 -4.68 -6.51
CA GLN A 266 6.59 -5.41 -5.84
C GLN A 266 5.27 -4.77 -6.24
N PHE A 267 4.55 -5.35 -7.18
CA PHE A 267 3.33 -4.77 -7.73
C PHE A 267 2.13 -5.69 -7.57
N CYS A 268 0.99 -5.12 -7.15
CA CYS A 268 -0.32 -5.71 -7.34
C CYS A 268 -1.18 -4.71 -8.13
N ILE A 269 -1.33 -4.97 -9.43
CA ILE A 269 -1.95 -4.07 -10.41
C ILE A 269 -3.38 -4.52 -10.67
N LEU A 270 -4.34 -3.67 -10.39
CA LEU A 270 -5.76 -3.88 -10.62
C LEU A 270 -6.15 -3.32 -11.98
N LEU A 271 -6.77 -4.15 -12.80
CA LEU A 271 -7.25 -3.86 -14.17
C LEU A 271 -8.79 -3.97 -14.20
N PRO A 272 -9.54 -2.97 -13.66
CA PRO A 272 -11.00 -3.11 -13.48
C PRO A 272 -11.75 -3.35 -14.79
N GLU A 273 -11.34 -2.73 -15.90
CA GLU A 273 -11.96 -2.94 -17.22
C GLU A 273 -11.79 -4.36 -17.76
N ARG A 274 -10.82 -5.12 -17.22
CA ARG A 274 -10.53 -6.53 -17.56
C ARG A 274 -11.03 -7.50 -16.48
N GLU A 275 -11.60 -6.96 -15.41
CA GLU A 275 -11.96 -7.74 -14.22
C GLU A 275 -10.82 -8.66 -13.77
N ALA A 276 -9.59 -8.10 -13.74
CA ALA A 276 -8.38 -8.86 -13.49
C ALA A 276 -7.39 -8.11 -12.56
N ALA A 277 -6.52 -8.87 -11.92
CA ALA A 277 -5.35 -8.39 -11.20
C ALA A 277 -4.10 -9.09 -11.68
N VAL A 278 -2.98 -8.35 -11.73
CA VAL A 278 -1.66 -8.90 -12.01
C VAL A 278 -0.74 -8.58 -10.85
N THR A 279 -0.20 -9.60 -10.21
CA THR A 279 0.74 -9.46 -9.10
C THR A 279 2.13 -9.87 -9.57
N VAL A 280 3.13 -9.06 -9.25
CA VAL A 280 4.53 -9.32 -9.61
C VAL A 280 5.40 -9.14 -8.37
N THR A 281 6.34 -10.06 -8.16
CA THR A 281 7.45 -9.90 -7.22
C THR A 281 8.77 -9.85 -8.01
N SER A 282 9.68 -8.97 -7.60
CA SER A 282 10.94 -8.75 -8.32
C SER A 282 12.01 -8.11 -7.45
N HIS A 283 13.23 -7.95 -7.99
CA HIS A 283 14.28 -7.09 -7.44
C HIS A 283 14.91 -6.26 -8.56
N GLU A 284 14.10 -5.38 -9.18
CA GLU A 284 14.54 -4.52 -10.27
C GLU A 284 14.96 -3.15 -9.72
N GLU A 285 16.26 -2.90 -9.69
CA GLU A 285 16.84 -1.68 -9.10
C GLU A 285 16.82 -0.46 -10.05
N ARG A 286 16.77 -0.69 -11.36
CA ARG A 286 17.03 0.35 -12.37
C ARG A 286 15.76 0.92 -13.00
N CYS A 287 14.81 0.06 -13.31
CA CYS A 287 13.67 0.38 -14.16
C CYS A 287 12.38 -0.38 -13.77
N ALA A 288 12.06 -0.40 -12.48
CA ALA A 288 10.89 -1.13 -11.96
C ALA A 288 9.58 -0.76 -12.68
N ASN A 289 9.39 0.50 -13.10
CA ASN A 289 8.22 0.92 -13.87
C ASN A 289 8.12 0.26 -15.26
N ASP A 290 9.21 -0.31 -15.80
CA ASP A 290 9.14 -1.09 -17.04
C ASP A 290 8.36 -2.39 -16.84
N ILE A 291 8.32 -2.94 -15.61
CA ILE A 291 7.47 -4.07 -15.27
C ILE A 291 5.99 -3.69 -15.37
N ILE A 292 5.61 -2.49 -14.87
CA ILE A 292 4.23 -1.98 -14.98
C ILE A 292 3.85 -1.86 -16.47
N ARG A 293 4.72 -1.26 -17.28
CA ARG A 293 4.49 -1.09 -18.73
C ARG A 293 4.36 -2.43 -19.42
N ALA A 294 5.22 -3.40 -19.08
CA ALA A 294 5.14 -4.76 -19.63
C ALA A 294 3.80 -5.43 -19.24
N VAL A 295 3.35 -5.31 -18.01
CA VAL A 295 2.01 -5.81 -17.60
C VAL A 295 0.90 -5.16 -18.44
N LEU A 296 0.94 -3.84 -18.63
CA LEU A 296 -0.09 -3.10 -19.37
C LEU A 296 -0.07 -3.40 -20.88
N HIS A 297 1.12 -3.68 -21.47
CA HIS A 297 1.26 -3.91 -22.93
C HIS A 297 1.21 -5.38 -23.31
N ASP A 298 1.74 -6.29 -22.49
CA ASP A 298 1.96 -7.68 -22.85
C ASP A 298 0.90 -8.62 -22.25
N ILE A 299 0.40 -8.33 -21.03
CA ILE A 299 -0.59 -9.15 -20.33
C ILE A 299 -2.01 -8.59 -20.51
N ALA A 300 -2.23 -7.31 -20.18
CA ALA A 300 -3.57 -6.72 -20.14
C ALA A 300 -4.36 -6.84 -21.46
N PRO A 301 -3.78 -6.74 -22.67
CA PRO A 301 -4.53 -6.93 -23.92
C PRO A 301 -5.03 -8.37 -24.15
N ARG A 302 -4.49 -9.34 -23.42
CA ARG A 302 -4.82 -10.78 -23.56
C ARG A 302 -5.86 -11.25 -22.55
N LEU A 303 -6.25 -10.36 -21.62
CA LEU A 303 -7.29 -10.58 -20.62
C LEU A 303 -8.66 -10.19 -21.16
#